data_3284e88c635b9576766010aa50284b4e
#
_entry.id   3284e88c635b9576766010aa50284b4e
#
_cell.length_a   1.000
_cell.length_b   1.000
_cell.length_c   1.000
_cell.angle_alpha   90.00
_cell.angle_beta   90.00
_cell.angle_gamma   90.00
#
_symmetry.space_group_name_H-M   'P 1'
#
loop_
_entity.id
_entity.type
_entity.pdbx_description
1 polymer ?
#
loop_
_entity_poly.entity_id
_entity_poly.type
_entity_poly.pdbx_seq_one_letter_code
_entity_poly.pdbx_strand_id
1 'polypeptide(L)'
;MIVTSLQPAEKLMFSLLNDCQKAAETVVMQAMLSLMRYRKAHKFIPFWKKPDQTYVTPADYAIQYYFYQKLTSLFPHIPLVGEETLNPATDHPRIPQILQFAQQLDPKVSCQDLYQALSPESSHSSLFWLTDPIDGTSGFIKQRCFAIALSLFYEHTPVLSVIACPSSKNNSFKIYSAAKGEGLTICNPTHSFPFSLHEDFQPTCKFCEASLSARNHQHLATHILSKHLPWNPQPIRADSQCKYAWVADNTVDFFIRIPYSPPRAHYRDHAPGVFLIEEAGGLVTDISGNPLPFSNPNLYLDRHPLILASANEQMHSTILETLYKLRHQATQNMLPLATHISATKHKQLSALQL
;
A
#
# COMPACT_ATOMS: atom_id res chain seq x y z
N MET A 1 -11.84 -12.40 30.54
CA MET A 1 -13.18 -11.84 30.36
C MET A 1 -13.28 -10.59 31.22
N ILE A 2 -12.94 -9.42 30.65
CA ILE A 2 -13.26 -8.12 31.26
C ILE A 2 -14.00 -7.37 30.16
N VAL A 3 -15.30 -7.57 30.06
CA VAL A 3 -16.19 -6.69 29.28
C VAL A 3 -16.39 -5.47 30.17
N THR A 4 -15.41 -4.56 30.13
CA THR A 4 -15.61 -3.21 30.66
C THR A 4 -16.69 -2.56 29.77
N SER A 5 -17.70 -2.00 30.41
CA SER A 5 -18.81 -1.31 29.76
C SER A 5 -18.31 -0.13 28.98
N LEU A 6 -18.16 -0.29 27.65
CA LEU A 6 -17.85 0.81 26.71
C LEU A 6 -18.88 1.93 26.90
N GLN A 7 -18.42 3.18 26.89
CA GLN A 7 -19.29 4.34 26.90
C GLN A 7 -20.21 4.33 25.66
N PRO A 8 -21.40 4.90 25.71
CA PRO A 8 -22.34 4.90 24.58
C PRO A 8 -21.75 5.41 23.27
N ALA A 9 -20.87 6.43 23.32
CA ALA A 9 -20.18 6.98 22.15
C ALA A 9 -19.16 5.97 21.56
N GLU A 10 -18.45 5.24 22.41
CA GLU A 10 -17.50 4.19 21.98
C GLU A 10 -18.24 3.02 21.31
N LYS A 11 -19.40 2.61 21.85
CA LYS A 11 -20.26 1.59 21.23
C LYS A 11 -20.76 1.99 19.85
N LEU A 12 -21.15 3.26 19.69
CA LEU A 12 -21.61 3.79 18.42
C LEU A 12 -20.47 3.83 17.38
N MET A 13 -19.29 4.27 17.79
CA MET A 13 -18.11 4.30 16.95
C MET A 13 -17.68 2.89 16.54
N PHE A 14 -17.70 1.93 17.45
CA PHE A 14 -17.41 0.53 17.20
C PHE A 14 -18.39 -0.10 16.20
N SER A 15 -19.70 0.17 16.37
CA SER A 15 -20.73 -0.28 15.42
C SER A 15 -20.51 0.28 14.02
N LEU A 16 -20.21 1.58 13.91
CA LEU A 16 -19.92 2.23 12.64
C LEU A 16 -18.69 1.62 11.96
N LEU A 17 -17.60 1.38 12.69
CA LEU A 17 -16.39 0.76 12.13
C LEU A 17 -16.65 -0.65 11.60
N ASN A 18 -17.44 -1.46 12.31
CA ASN A 18 -17.80 -2.80 11.85
C ASN A 18 -18.63 -2.77 10.55
N ASP A 19 -19.61 -1.86 10.45
CA ASP A 19 -20.40 -1.68 9.23
C ASP A 19 -19.55 -1.17 8.06
N CYS A 20 -18.64 -0.21 8.34
CA CYS A 20 -17.66 0.28 7.37
C CYS A 20 -16.72 -0.85 6.90
N GLN A 21 -16.25 -1.71 7.80
CA GLN A 21 -15.36 -2.82 7.45
C GLN A 21 -16.04 -3.81 6.52
N LYS A 22 -17.26 -4.25 6.85
CA LYS A 22 -18.04 -5.17 5.99
C LYS A 22 -18.32 -4.58 4.61
N ALA A 23 -18.65 -3.28 4.56
CA ALA A 23 -18.86 -2.59 3.30
C ALA A 23 -17.57 -2.52 2.48
N ALA A 24 -16.44 -2.13 3.10
CA ALA A 24 -15.14 -2.05 2.46
C ALA A 24 -14.67 -3.41 1.92
N GLU A 25 -14.78 -4.48 2.72
CA GLU A 25 -14.48 -5.85 2.28
C GLU A 25 -15.33 -6.24 1.06
N THR A 26 -16.62 -5.93 1.09
CA THR A 26 -17.54 -6.26 0.00
C THR A 26 -17.19 -5.53 -1.28
N VAL A 27 -16.95 -4.22 -1.22
CA VAL A 27 -16.63 -3.43 -2.43
C VAL A 27 -15.25 -3.78 -3.00
N VAL A 28 -14.26 -4.02 -2.13
CA VAL A 28 -12.92 -4.43 -2.53
C VAL A 28 -12.94 -5.83 -3.14
N MET A 29 -13.74 -6.76 -2.59
CA MET A 29 -13.93 -8.11 -3.16
C MET A 29 -14.53 -8.06 -4.56
N GLN A 30 -15.59 -7.29 -4.77
CA GLN A 30 -16.23 -7.17 -6.08
C GLN A 30 -15.30 -6.51 -7.11
N ALA A 31 -14.57 -5.48 -6.70
CA ALA A 31 -13.55 -4.84 -7.53
C ALA A 31 -12.46 -5.82 -7.94
N MET A 32 -11.91 -6.59 -7.02
CA MET A 32 -10.86 -7.57 -7.31
C MET A 32 -11.37 -8.69 -8.22
N LEU A 33 -12.57 -9.20 -8.00
CA LEU A 33 -13.21 -10.18 -8.89
C LEU A 33 -13.33 -9.65 -10.32
N SER A 34 -13.72 -8.37 -10.47
CA SER A 34 -13.84 -7.73 -11.78
C SER A 34 -12.48 -7.59 -12.47
N LEU A 35 -11.45 -7.12 -11.75
CA LEU A 35 -10.09 -7.00 -12.28
C LEU A 35 -9.50 -8.36 -12.68
N MET A 36 -9.70 -9.39 -11.88
CA MET A 36 -9.22 -10.74 -12.19
C MET A 36 -9.89 -11.32 -13.45
N ARG A 37 -11.20 -11.10 -13.60
CA ARG A 37 -11.93 -11.48 -14.83
C ARG A 37 -11.42 -10.71 -16.03
N TYR A 38 -11.24 -9.40 -15.89
CA TYR A 38 -10.74 -8.53 -16.96
C TYR A 38 -9.35 -8.96 -17.42
N ARG A 39 -8.40 -9.18 -16.49
CA ARG A 39 -7.07 -9.68 -16.81
C ARG A 39 -7.08 -11.04 -17.54
N LYS A 40 -7.97 -11.95 -17.14
CA LYS A 40 -8.10 -13.25 -17.78
C LYS A 40 -8.64 -13.12 -19.21
N ALA A 41 -9.55 -12.19 -19.44
CA ALA A 41 -10.18 -11.98 -20.74
C ALA A 41 -9.30 -11.20 -21.74
N HIS A 42 -8.36 -10.38 -21.25
CA HIS A 42 -7.60 -9.44 -22.08
C HIS A 42 -6.11 -9.68 -21.96
N LYS A 43 -5.47 -10.08 -23.06
CA LYS A 43 -3.99 -10.19 -23.14
C LYS A 43 -3.31 -8.82 -23.09
N PHE A 44 -3.98 -7.79 -23.59
CA PHE A 44 -3.52 -6.41 -23.62
C PHE A 44 -4.49 -5.55 -22.81
N ILE A 45 -3.96 -4.82 -21.83
CA ILE A 45 -4.70 -3.86 -21.03
C ILE A 45 -4.38 -2.47 -21.56
N PRO A 46 -5.36 -1.69 -22.04
CA PRO A 46 -5.14 -0.31 -22.46
C PRO A 46 -4.69 0.53 -21.27
N PHE A 47 -3.78 1.47 -21.53
CA PHE A 47 -3.23 2.36 -20.52
C PHE A 47 -2.82 3.70 -21.09
N TRP A 48 -2.72 4.68 -20.24
CA TRP A 48 -2.17 6.00 -20.53
C TRP A 48 -1.02 6.32 -19.56
N LYS A 49 -0.21 7.29 -19.94
CA LYS A 49 0.80 7.87 -19.03
C LYS A 49 0.25 9.15 -18.43
N LYS A 50 0.43 9.30 -17.13
CA LYS A 50 0.20 10.55 -16.40
C LYS A 50 1.38 11.53 -16.63
N PRO A 51 1.23 12.83 -16.30
CA PRO A 51 2.33 13.81 -16.42
C PRO A 51 3.60 13.42 -15.65
N ASP A 52 3.46 12.73 -14.53
CA ASP A 52 4.56 12.21 -13.71
C ASP A 52 5.20 10.93 -14.26
N GLN A 53 4.79 10.48 -15.46
CA GLN A 53 5.23 9.28 -16.15
C GLN A 53 4.76 7.96 -15.53
N THR A 54 3.90 7.98 -14.54
CA THR A 54 3.20 6.79 -14.04
C THR A 54 2.12 6.34 -15.03
N TYR A 55 1.64 5.11 -14.87
CA TYR A 55 0.61 4.54 -15.71
C TYR A 55 -0.75 4.62 -15.04
N VAL A 56 -1.79 4.75 -15.87
CA VAL A 56 -3.19 4.65 -15.47
C VAL A 56 -3.96 3.87 -16.51
N THR A 57 -4.93 3.06 -16.11
CA THR A 57 -5.80 2.26 -17.00
C THR A 57 -7.27 2.70 -16.87
N PRO A 58 -8.14 2.32 -17.79
CA PRO A 58 -9.59 2.51 -17.61
C PRO A 58 -10.13 1.89 -16.32
N ALA A 59 -9.48 0.81 -15.86
CA ALA A 59 -9.89 0.10 -14.66
C ALA A 59 -9.65 0.91 -13.37
N ASP A 60 -8.55 1.68 -13.29
CA ASP A 60 -8.26 2.55 -12.14
C ASP A 60 -9.42 3.52 -11.90
N TYR A 61 -9.85 4.22 -12.93
CA TYR A 61 -10.99 5.15 -12.88
C TYR A 61 -12.30 4.45 -12.53
N ALA A 62 -12.56 3.31 -13.16
CA ALA A 62 -13.82 2.59 -12.99
C ALA A 62 -13.96 1.98 -11.58
N ILE A 63 -12.86 1.47 -11.00
CA ILE A 63 -12.86 0.96 -9.63
C ILE A 63 -13.03 2.09 -8.62
N GLN A 64 -12.38 3.24 -8.82
CA GLN A 64 -12.57 4.40 -7.95
C GLN A 64 -14.01 4.92 -8.03
N TYR A 65 -14.60 5.02 -9.23
CA TYR A 65 -16.01 5.33 -9.40
C TYR A 65 -16.91 4.35 -8.62
N TYR A 66 -16.65 3.05 -8.75
CA TYR A 66 -17.43 2.03 -8.08
C TYR A 66 -17.37 2.18 -6.55
N PHE A 67 -16.20 2.47 -6.00
CA PHE A 67 -16.04 2.74 -4.56
C PHE A 67 -16.80 3.98 -4.14
N TYR A 68 -16.66 5.08 -4.90
CA TYR A 68 -17.42 6.29 -4.64
C TYR A 68 -18.92 6.01 -4.59
N GLN A 69 -19.46 5.38 -5.63
CA GLN A 69 -20.89 5.11 -5.75
C GLN A 69 -21.42 4.22 -4.61
N LYS A 70 -20.68 3.17 -4.25
CA LYS A 70 -21.13 2.26 -3.19
C LYS A 70 -20.97 2.84 -1.79
N LEU A 71 -19.83 3.45 -1.51
CA LEU A 71 -19.54 3.97 -0.18
C LEU A 71 -20.36 5.22 0.15
N THR A 72 -20.56 6.14 -0.81
CA THR A 72 -21.41 7.31 -0.59
C THR A 72 -22.90 6.95 -0.48
N SER A 73 -23.34 5.88 -1.14
CA SER A 73 -24.71 5.36 -0.95
C SER A 73 -24.94 4.81 0.46
N LEU A 74 -23.92 4.13 1.05
CA LEU A 74 -24.02 3.54 2.38
C LEU A 74 -23.69 4.56 3.50
N PHE A 75 -22.72 5.44 3.23
CA PHE A 75 -22.19 6.40 4.19
C PHE A 75 -22.11 7.81 3.56
N PRO A 76 -23.25 8.50 3.37
CA PRO A 76 -23.31 9.75 2.61
C PRO A 76 -22.46 10.90 3.20
N HIS A 77 -22.12 10.82 4.48
CA HIS A 77 -21.34 11.84 5.19
C HIS A 77 -19.85 11.54 5.25
N ILE A 78 -19.40 10.43 4.66
CA ILE A 78 -17.99 10.05 4.63
C ILE A 78 -17.46 10.17 3.20
N PRO A 79 -16.76 11.26 2.86
CA PRO A 79 -16.24 11.49 1.50
C PRO A 79 -15.16 10.46 1.14
N LEU A 80 -15.00 10.21 -0.17
CA LEU A 80 -13.93 9.38 -0.72
C LEU A 80 -12.85 10.26 -1.37
N VAL A 81 -11.63 10.15 -0.90
CA VAL A 81 -10.43 10.70 -1.55
C VAL A 81 -9.76 9.61 -2.35
N GLY A 82 -9.71 9.77 -3.66
CA GLY A 82 -9.09 8.81 -4.57
C GLY A 82 -7.79 9.30 -5.18
N GLU A 83 -7.12 8.41 -5.89
CA GLU A 83 -5.93 8.76 -6.67
C GLU A 83 -6.29 9.45 -7.97
N GLU A 84 -7.35 8.98 -8.64
CA GLU A 84 -7.66 9.38 -10.00
C GLU A 84 -8.65 10.54 -10.04
N THR A 85 -8.38 11.46 -10.96
CA THR A 85 -9.27 12.58 -11.25
C THR A 85 -9.54 12.68 -12.73
N LEU A 86 -10.75 13.11 -13.13
CA LEU A 86 -11.12 13.36 -14.51
C LEU A 86 -11.34 14.86 -14.75
N ASN A 87 -10.65 15.38 -15.74
CA ASN A 87 -10.91 16.72 -16.25
C ASN A 87 -11.76 16.63 -17.53
N PRO A 88 -13.01 17.15 -17.53
CA PRO A 88 -13.89 17.09 -18.70
C PRO A 88 -13.29 17.66 -19.97
N ALA A 89 -12.41 18.66 -19.86
CA ALA A 89 -11.78 19.30 -21.03
C ALA A 89 -10.70 18.46 -21.69
N THR A 90 -9.97 17.66 -20.94
CA THR A 90 -8.78 16.93 -21.44
C THR A 90 -8.99 15.42 -21.52
N ASP A 91 -9.84 14.85 -20.68
CA ASP A 91 -9.98 13.40 -20.55
C ASP A 91 -11.16 12.81 -21.35
N HIS A 92 -11.93 13.66 -22.01
CA HIS A 92 -13.07 13.24 -22.85
C HIS A 92 -12.75 12.08 -23.80
N PRO A 93 -11.59 11.99 -24.46
CA PRO A 93 -11.25 10.86 -25.34
C PRO A 93 -11.09 9.51 -24.61
N ARG A 94 -10.88 9.53 -23.27
CA ARG A 94 -10.71 8.33 -22.46
C ARG A 94 -12.04 7.77 -21.95
N ILE A 95 -13.09 8.61 -21.88
CA ILE A 95 -14.39 8.27 -21.30
C ILE A 95 -15.00 7.01 -21.88
N PRO A 96 -15.01 6.74 -23.19
CA PRO A 96 -15.63 5.52 -23.72
C PRO A 96 -15.04 4.24 -23.15
N GLN A 97 -13.70 4.19 -22.98
CA GLN A 97 -13.02 3.02 -22.43
C GLN A 97 -13.26 2.88 -20.92
N ILE A 98 -13.26 4.00 -20.17
CA ILE A 98 -13.58 4.02 -18.75
C ILE A 98 -15.02 3.55 -18.52
N LEU A 99 -15.96 4.10 -19.30
CA LEU A 99 -17.38 3.78 -19.22
C LEU A 99 -17.62 2.29 -19.52
N GLN A 100 -16.99 1.76 -20.55
CA GLN A 100 -17.08 0.34 -20.92
C GLN A 100 -16.64 -0.58 -19.76
N PHE A 101 -15.62 -0.21 -19.01
CA PHE A 101 -15.22 -0.97 -17.84
C PHE A 101 -16.19 -0.76 -16.68
N ALA A 102 -16.55 0.49 -16.38
CA ALA A 102 -17.44 0.83 -15.27
C ALA A 102 -18.83 0.16 -15.41
N GLN A 103 -19.34 0.01 -16.64
CA GLN A 103 -20.58 -0.69 -16.92
C GLN A 103 -20.58 -2.19 -16.56
N GLN A 104 -19.41 -2.80 -16.38
CA GLN A 104 -19.33 -4.16 -15.87
C GLN A 104 -19.61 -4.23 -14.35
N LEU A 105 -19.40 -3.12 -13.64
CA LEU A 105 -19.64 -2.98 -12.19
C LEU A 105 -20.98 -2.32 -11.89
N ASP A 106 -21.37 -1.37 -12.72
CA ASP A 106 -22.64 -0.65 -12.66
C ASP A 106 -23.19 -0.44 -14.08
N PRO A 107 -24.13 -1.26 -14.56
CA PRO A 107 -24.68 -1.15 -15.92
C PRO A 107 -25.38 0.16 -16.24
N LYS A 108 -25.72 0.96 -15.22
CA LYS A 108 -26.46 2.23 -15.38
C LYS A 108 -25.56 3.46 -15.35
N VAL A 109 -24.24 3.29 -15.16
CA VAL A 109 -23.30 4.41 -15.07
C VAL A 109 -23.31 5.28 -16.31
N SER A 110 -23.38 6.59 -16.12
CA SER A 110 -23.27 7.61 -17.16
C SER A 110 -21.92 8.33 -17.13
N CYS A 111 -21.63 9.09 -18.19
CA CYS A 111 -20.45 9.96 -18.20
C CYS A 111 -20.49 11.01 -17.08
N GLN A 112 -21.69 11.52 -16.75
CA GLN A 112 -21.88 12.51 -15.71
C GLN A 112 -21.53 11.91 -14.33
N ASP A 113 -21.92 10.67 -14.06
CA ASP A 113 -21.61 9.99 -12.82
C ASP A 113 -20.10 9.78 -12.66
N LEU A 114 -19.39 9.46 -13.75
CA LEU A 114 -17.93 9.36 -13.74
C LEU A 114 -17.28 10.71 -13.39
N TYR A 115 -17.69 11.80 -14.02
CA TYR A 115 -17.15 13.12 -13.73
C TYR A 115 -17.45 13.59 -12.31
N GLN A 116 -18.61 13.27 -11.77
CA GLN A 116 -18.96 13.58 -10.39
C GLN A 116 -18.08 12.80 -9.40
N ALA A 117 -17.95 11.49 -9.60
CA ALA A 117 -17.20 10.60 -8.70
C ALA A 117 -15.69 10.81 -8.76
N LEU A 118 -15.17 11.32 -9.87
CA LEU A 118 -13.74 11.50 -10.14
C LEU A 118 -13.34 12.98 -10.20
N SER A 119 -14.19 13.86 -9.62
CA SER A 119 -13.84 15.25 -9.39
C SER A 119 -12.79 15.36 -8.26
N PRO A 120 -11.91 16.38 -8.33
CA PRO A 120 -10.95 16.61 -7.25
C PRO A 120 -11.70 16.92 -5.95
N GLU A 121 -11.64 16.05 -4.96
CA GLU A 121 -12.13 16.33 -3.62
C GLU A 121 -10.95 16.68 -2.71
N SER A 122 -11.03 17.83 -2.04
CA SER A 122 -10.18 18.15 -0.92
C SER A 122 -10.83 17.59 0.36
N SER A 123 -10.16 16.68 1.02
CA SER A 123 -10.64 16.13 2.29
C SER A 123 -10.49 17.17 3.41
N HIS A 124 -11.53 17.95 3.65
CA HIS A 124 -11.66 18.78 4.86
C HIS A 124 -12.43 18.07 5.98
N SER A 125 -12.88 16.84 5.74
CA SER A 125 -13.57 16.02 6.73
C SER A 125 -12.57 15.34 7.66
N SER A 126 -12.88 15.30 8.96
CA SER A 126 -12.11 14.51 9.93
C SER A 126 -12.24 13.01 9.71
N LEU A 127 -13.32 12.55 9.06
CA LEU A 127 -13.58 11.16 8.72
C LEU A 127 -13.73 11.04 7.20
N PHE A 128 -12.90 10.27 6.52
CA PHE A 128 -12.92 10.10 5.07
C PHE A 128 -12.33 8.76 4.64
N TRP A 129 -12.80 8.27 3.49
CA TRP A 129 -12.18 7.15 2.79
C TRP A 129 -10.99 7.62 1.96
N LEU A 130 -9.93 6.83 1.95
CA LEU A 130 -8.76 7.02 1.09
C LEU A 130 -8.52 5.75 0.29
N THR A 131 -8.38 5.86 -1.03
CA THR A 131 -8.16 4.69 -1.89
C THR A 131 -7.03 4.88 -2.89
N ASP A 132 -6.34 3.77 -3.15
CA ASP A 132 -5.62 3.51 -4.38
C ASP A 132 -6.35 2.37 -5.10
N PRO A 133 -7.05 2.64 -6.21
CA PRO A 133 -7.88 1.65 -6.89
C PRO A 133 -7.06 0.51 -7.50
N ILE A 134 -5.85 0.78 -7.99
CA ILE A 134 -4.91 -0.24 -8.49
C ILE A 134 -3.47 0.18 -8.15
N ASP A 135 -3.07 -0.04 -6.91
CA ASP A 135 -1.67 0.15 -6.51
C ASP A 135 -0.77 -0.83 -7.25
N GLY A 136 0.21 -0.28 -7.94
CA GLY A 136 1.05 -1.04 -8.84
C GLY A 136 0.45 -1.25 -10.23
N THR A 137 -0.14 -0.21 -10.84
CA THR A 137 -0.73 -0.22 -12.19
C THR A 137 0.21 -0.81 -13.26
N SER A 138 1.53 -0.54 -13.17
CA SER A 138 2.53 -1.18 -14.04
C SER A 138 2.57 -2.70 -13.89
N GLY A 139 2.40 -3.20 -12.67
CA GLY A 139 2.28 -4.63 -12.37
C GLY A 139 0.99 -5.21 -12.96
N PHE A 140 -0.11 -4.50 -12.79
CA PHE A 140 -1.41 -4.88 -13.36
C PHE A 140 -1.34 -5.03 -14.89
N ILE A 141 -0.80 -4.03 -15.60
CA ILE A 141 -0.62 -4.05 -17.05
C ILE A 141 0.26 -5.23 -17.51
N LYS A 142 1.35 -5.49 -16.77
CA LYS A 142 2.34 -6.52 -17.11
C LYS A 142 1.98 -7.92 -16.57
N GLN A 143 0.76 -8.12 -16.12
CA GLN A 143 0.30 -9.41 -15.55
C GLN A 143 1.12 -9.86 -14.32
N ARG A 144 1.60 -8.90 -13.51
CA ARG A 144 2.35 -9.11 -12.26
C ARG A 144 1.49 -8.80 -11.04
N CYS A 145 2.12 -8.64 -9.86
CA CYS A 145 1.48 -8.21 -8.63
C CYS A 145 0.92 -6.79 -8.76
N PHE A 146 -0.24 -6.59 -8.18
CA PHE A 146 -0.90 -5.31 -7.94
C PHE A 146 -1.76 -5.47 -6.68
N ALA A 147 -2.25 -4.38 -6.13
CA ALA A 147 -3.18 -4.41 -5.02
C ALA A 147 -4.34 -3.43 -5.25
N ILE A 148 -5.45 -3.66 -4.57
CA ILE A 148 -6.48 -2.66 -4.34
C ILE A 148 -6.34 -2.26 -2.89
N ALA A 149 -6.28 -0.97 -2.58
CA ALA A 149 -6.17 -0.46 -1.22
C ALA A 149 -7.28 0.54 -0.92
N LEU A 150 -7.96 0.32 0.21
CA LEU A 150 -9.03 1.18 0.73
C LEU A 150 -8.86 1.31 2.23
N SER A 151 -8.88 2.56 2.76
CA SER A 151 -8.79 2.81 4.19
C SER A 151 -9.79 3.88 4.61
N LEU A 152 -10.29 3.77 5.84
CA LEU A 152 -11.02 4.81 6.52
C LEU A 152 -10.06 5.56 7.44
N PHE A 153 -10.01 6.88 7.32
CA PHE A 153 -9.20 7.76 8.14
C PHE A 153 -10.07 8.56 9.09
N TYR A 154 -9.60 8.68 10.32
CA TYR A 154 -10.13 9.62 11.30
C TYR A 154 -8.99 10.52 11.80
N GLU A 155 -9.18 11.84 11.69
CA GLU A 155 -8.17 12.84 12.07
C GLU A 155 -6.76 12.51 11.51
N HIS A 156 -6.70 12.21 10.21
CA HIS A 156 -5.50 11.84 9.46
C HIS A 156 -4.84 10.51 9.85
N THR A 157 -5.44 9.73 10.76
CA THR A 157 -4.95 8.42 11.16
C THR A 157 -5.83 7.32 10.55
N PRO A 158 -5.28 6.25 9.95
CA PRO A 158 -6.09 5.13 9.50
C PRO A 158 -6.72 4.42 10.69
N VAL A 159 -8.02 4.15 10.61
CA VAL A 159 -8.79 3.42 11.65
C VAL A 159 -9.40 2.13 11.11
N LEU A 160 -9.35 1.94 9.81
CA LEU A 160 -9.75 0.73 9.11
C LEU A 160 -8.99 0.66 7.79
N SER A 161 -8.56 -0.54 7.42
CA SER A 161 -7.92 -0.77 6.13
C SER A 161 -8.29 -2.11 5.52
N VAL A 162 -8.44 -2.11 4.21
CA VAL A 162 -8.67 -3.31 3.41
C VAL A 162 -7.73 -3.30 2.21
N ILE A 163 -6.96 -4.37 2.05
CA ILE A 163 -6.10 -4.58 0.88
C ILE A 163 -6.47 -5.91 0.23
N ALA A 164 -6.69 -5.91 -1.08
CA ALA A 164 -6.81 -7.12 -1.86
C ALA A 164 -5.59 -7.35 -2.73
N CYS A 165 -5.05 -8.58 -2.71
CA CYS A 165 -3.87 -8.97 -3.49
C CYS A 165 -4.14 -10.26 -4.27
N PRO A 166 -3.80 -10.33 -5.57
CA PRO A 166 -3.81 -11.59 -6.31
C PRO A 166 -2.84 -12.59 -5.68
N SER A 167 -3.25 -13.83 -5.59
CA SER A 167 -2.36 -14.94 -5.22
C SER A 167 -1.61 -15.42 -6.46
N SER A 168 -0.34 -15.81 -6.27
CA SER A 168 0.46 -16.45 -7.33
C SER A 168 -0.06 -17.85 -7.71
N LYS A 169 -0.96 -18.43 -6.90
CA LYS A 169 -1.51 -19.76 -7.08
C LYS A 169 -2.98 -19.68 -7.48
N ASN A 170 -3.38 -20.44 -8.50
CA ASN A 170 -4.77 -20.78 -8.84
C ASN A 170 -5.70 -19.62 -9.25
N ASN A 171 -5.22 -18.52 -9.82
CA ASN A 171 -6.07 -17.36 -10.14
C ASN A 171 -6.98 -16.92 -8.98
N SER A 172 -6.52 -17.07 -7.76
CA SER A 172 -7.19 -16.63 -6.53
C SER A 172 -6.65 -15.29 -6.05
N PHE A 173 -7.25 -14.78 -5.01
CA PHE A 173 -6.77 -13.60 -4.30
C PHE A 173 -7.08 -13.71 -2.81
N LYS A 174 -6.39 -12.90 -2.01
CA LYS A 174 -6.69 -12.72 -0.59
C LYS A 174 -7.11 -11.28 -0.36
N ILE A 175 -7.98 -11.09 0.61
CA ILE A 175 -8.35 -9.80 1.17
C ILE A 175 -7.84 -9.77 2.61
N TYR A 176 -7.11 -8.74 2.93
CA TYR A 176 -6.59 -8.44 4.25
C TYR A 176 -7.40 -7.27 4.78
N SER A 177 -7.99 -7.40 5.94
CA SER A 177 -8.88 -6.42 6.53
C SER A 177 -8.60 -6.29 8.02
N ALA A 178 -8.60 -5.06 8.51
CA ALA A 178 -8.49 -4.76 9.92
C ALA A 178 -9.27 -3.49 10.27
N ALA A 179 -9.85 -3.47 11.46
CA ALA A 179 -10.33 -2.27 12.12
C ALA A 179 -9.55 -2.08 13.43
N LYS A 180 -9.41 -0.84 13.88
CA LYS A 180 -8.55 -0.46 15.00
C LYS A 180 -8.86 -1.27 16.27
N GLY A 181 -7.87 -2.05 16.72
CA GLY A 181 -7.94 -2.89 17.91
C GLY A 181 -8.63 -4.24 17.71
N GLU A 182 -9.07 -4.59 16.49
CA GLU A 182 -9.75 -5.85 16.20
C GLU A 182 -8.81 -6.92 15.61
N GLY A 183 -7.59 -6.56 15.32
CA GLY A 183 -6.62 -7.42 14.67
C GLY A 183 -6.88 -7.65 13.18
N LEU A 184 -6.01 -8.46 12.56
CA LEU A 184 -6.07 -8.77 11.14
C LEU A 184 -7.04 -9.91 10.85
N THR A 185 -7.90 -9.72 9.86
CA THR A 185 -8.72 -10.76 9.24
C THR A 185 -8.26 -11.01 7.81
N ILE A 186 -8.13 -12.27 7.42
CA ILE A 186 -7.82 -12.66 6.05
C ILE A 186 -9.03 -13.36 5.44
N CYS A 187 -9.48 -12.86 4.30
CA CYS A 187 -10.58 -13.42 3.55
C CYS A 187 -10.12 -13.87 2.16
N ASN A 188 -10.74 -14.87 1.64
CA ASN A 188 -10.76 -15.20 0.21
C ASN A 188 -12.22 -15.35 -0.23
N PRO A 189 -12.53 -15.56 -1.52
CA PRO A 189 -13.93 -15.66 -1.97
C PRO A 189 -14.77 -16.75 -1.28
N THR A 190 -14.16 -17.70 -0.59
CA THR A 190 -14.83 -18.84 0.03
C THR A 190 -14.76 -18.88 1.55
N HIS A 191 -13.77 -18.21 2.16
CA HIS A 191 -13.51 -18.30 3.61
C HIS A 191 -13.01 -16.96 4.17
N SER A 192 -13.32 -16.73 5.45
CA SER A 192 -12.76 -15.63 6.25
C SER A 192 -12.27 -16.20 7.58
N PHE A 193 -11.08 -15.77 8.03
CA PHE A 193 -10.51 -16.21 9.30
C PHE A 193 -9.65 -15.10 9.92
N PRO A 194 -9.65 -14.96 11.25
CA PRO A 194 -8.75 -14.06 11.96
C PRO A 194 -7.30 -14.55 11.80
N PHE A 195 -6.36 -13.64 11.75
CA PHE A 195 -4.94 -13.94 11.62
C PHE A 195 -4.12 -13.06 12.57
N SER A 196 -3.14 -13.67 13.23
CA SER A 196 -2.10 -12.97 13.98
C SER A 196 -0.73 -13.50 13.58
N LEU A 197 0.27 -12.63 13.62
CA LEU A 197 1.64 -13.02 13.38
C LEU A 197 2.14 -13.91 14.51
N HIS A 198 2.86 -14.98 14.16
CA HIS A 198 3.50 -15.88 15.11
C HIS A 198 4.99 -15.55 15.25
N GLU A 199 5.51 -15.70 16.46
CA GLU A 199 6.93 -15.48 16.75
C GLU A 199 7.84 -16.59 16.21
N ASP A 200 7.27 -17.69 15.73
CA ASP A 200 8.05 -18.84 15.23
C ASP A 200 8.88 -18.48 14.00
N PHE A 201 10.17 -18.44 14.22
CA PHE A 201 11.16 -18.14 13.20
C PHE A 201 11.24 -19.27 12.17
N GLN A 202 10.92 -18.97 10.92
CA GLN A 202 11.10 -19.93 9.83
C GLN A 202 12.59 -20.08 9.48
N PRO A 203 13.08 -21.29 9.18
CA PRO A 203 14.49 -21.53 8.89
C PRO A 203 14.99 -20.81 7.62
N THR A 204 14.11 -20.34 6.77
CA THR A 204 14.43 -19.57 5.56
C THR A 204 13.79 -18.20 5.64
N CYS A 205 14.56 -17.20 6.08
CA CYS A 205 14.11 -15.81 6.11
C CYS A 205 13.92 -15.26 4.68
N LYS A 206 12.79 -14.60 4.44
CA LYS A 206 12.43 -13.99 3.16
C LYS A 206 12.07 -12.53 3.37
N PHE A 207 12.44 -11.68 2.43
CA PHE A 207 12.03 -10.28 2.47
C PHE A 207 11.53 -9.78 1.14
N CYS A 208 10.68 -8.75 1.18
CA CYS A 208 10.23 -8.07 -0.02
C CYS A 208 11.05 -6.85 -0.34
N GLU A 209 11.31 -6.67 -1.63
CA GLU A 209 11.84 -5.44 -2.22
C GLU A 209 11.10 -5.11 -3.53
N ALA A 210 11.24 -3.89 -4.05
CA ALA A 210 10.60 -3.48 -5.31
C ALA A 210 11.12 -4.31 -6.49
N SER A 211 10.23 -4.66 -7.44
CA SER A 211 10.56 -5.53 -8.58
C SER A 211 11.59 -4.94 -9.52
N LEU A 212 11.53 -3.64 -9.76
CA LEU A 212 12.45 -2.94 -10.66
C LEU A 212 12.66 -1.52 -10.16
N SER A 213 13.91 -1.23 -9.92
CA SER A 213 14.28 0.16 -9.87
C SER A 213 15.62 0.36 -10.53
N ALA A 214 15.56 0.57 -11.83
CA ALA A 214 16.69 1.15 -12.56
C ALA A 214 17.07 2.54 -12.01
N ARG A 215 16.24 3.11 -11.14
CA ARG A 215 16.40 4.45 -10.57
C ARG A 215 16.82 4.47 -9.09
N ASN A 216 16.76 3.35 -8.41
CA ASN A 216 17.20 3.28 -7.02
C ASN A 216 18.21 2.13 -6.86
N HIS A 217 19.28 2.36 -6.15
CA HIS A 217 20.26 1.34 -5.82
C HIS A 217 19.77 0.38 -4.71
N GLN A 218 18.44 0.23 -4.58
CA GLN A 218 17.81 -0.55 -3.53
C GLN A 218 18.33 -1.98 -3.50
N HIS A 219 18.40 -2.65 -4.67
CA HIS A 219 18.85 -4.05 -4.72
C HIS A 219 20.30 -4.23 -4.27
N LEU A 220 21.17 -3.24 -4.51
CA LEU A 220 22.53 -3.27 -3.99
C LEU A 220 22.54 -3.08 -2.47
N ALA A 221 21.79 -2.11 -1.97
CA ALA A 221 21.72 -1.82 -0.54
C ALA A 221 21.09 -3.00 0.24
N THR A 222 20.01 -3.58 -0.26
CA THR A 222 19.37 -4.75 0.36
C THR A 222 20.23 -5.99 0.28
N HIS A 223 21.01 -6.17 -0.80
CA HIS A 223 22.00 -7.24 -0.89
C HIS A 223 23.12 -7.09 0.14
N ILE A 224 23.64 -5.87 0.33
CA ILE A 224 24.62 -5.59 1.38
C ILE A 224 24.02 -5.89 2.75
N LEU A 225 22.82 -5.35 3.02
CA LEU A 225 22.12 -5.59 4.27
C LEU A 225 21.94 -7.09 4.55
N SER A 226 21.43 -7.86 3.57
CA SER A 226 21.14 -9.28 3.75
C SER A 226 22.37 -10.09 4.14
N LYS A 227 23.56 -9.72 3.64
CA LYS A 227 24.83 -10.38 4.01
C LYS A 227 25.30 -10.10 5.43
N HIS A 228 24.82 -9.02 6.04
CA HIS A 228 25.16 -8.66 7.42
C HIS A 228 24.09 -9.09 8.43
N LEU A 229 22.96 -9.61 7.94
CA LEU A 229 21.93 -10.19 8.80
C LEU A 229 22.24 -11.67 9.10
N PRO A 230 21.97 -12.14 10.33
CA PRO A 230 22.29 -13.51 10.75
C PRO A 230 21.54 -14.59 9.96
N TRP A 231 20.44 -14.24 9.29
CA TRP A 231 19.53 -15.17 8.61
C TRP A 231 19.82 -15.35 7.12
N ASN A 232 20.72 -14.55 6.53
CA ASN A 232 20.96 -14.50 5.08
C ASN A 232 19.65 -14.49 4.25
N PRO A 233 18.77 -13.48 4.45
CA PRO A 233 17.43 -13.49 3.92
C PRO A 233 17.41 -13.46 2.40
N GLN A 234 16.41 -14.15 1.80
CA GLN A 234 16.25 -14.23 0.35
C GLN A 234 15.24 -13.20 -0.15
N PRO A 235 15.55 -12.42 -1.21
CA PRO A 235 14.65 -11.41 -1.72
C PRO A 235 13.50 -12.00 -2.54
N ILE A 236 12.29 -11.54 -2.28
CA ILE A 236 11.12 -11.68 -3.15
C ILE A 236 10.81 -10.31 -3.73
N ARG A 237 10.76 -10.21 -5.05
CA ARG A 237 10.53 -8.97 -5.75
C ARG A 237 9.06 -8.80 -6.08
N ALA A 238 8.47 -7.75 -5.57
CA ALA A 238 7.08 -7.41 -5.81
C ALA A 238 6.88 -5.90 -5.89
N ASP A 239 5.89 -5.50 -6.67
CA ASP A 239 5.39 -4.12 -6.67
C ASP A 239 4.16 -4.04 -5.77
N SER A 240 3.66 -2.85 -5.52
CA SER A 240 2.43 -2.57 -4.77
C SER A 240 2.46 -2.88 -3.27
N GLN A 241 1.34 -2.60 -2.62
CA GLN A 241 1.08 -2.90 -1.21
C GLN A 241 0.92 -4.41 -0.91
N CYS A 242 0.98 -5.28 -1.93
CA CYS A 242 1.16 -6.71 -1.70
C CYS A 242 2.33 -7.01 -0.75
N LYS A 243 3.39 -6.19 -0.77
CA LYS A 243 4.54 -6.33 0.12
C LYS A 243 4.17 -6.22 1.60
N TYR A 244 3.30 -5.26 1.94
CA TYR A 244 2.78 -5.11 3.30
C TYR A 244 1.87 -6.27 3.68
N ALA A 245 0.93 -6.63 2.79
CA ALA A 245 0.02 -7.73 3.01
C ALA A 245 0.75 -9.07 3.23
N TRP A 246 1.87 -9.30 2.54
CA TRP A 246 2.69 -10.50 2.71
C TRP A 246 3.53 -10.49 3.99
N VAL A 247 3.88 -9.34 4.55
CA VAL A 247 4.42 -9.25 5.91
C VAL A 247 3.32 -9.53 6.92
N ALA A 248 2.15 -8.93 6.74
CA ALA A 248 1.02 -9.08 7.65
C ALA A 248 0.52 -10.54 7.76
N ASP A 249 0.66 -11.37 6.71
CA ASP A 249 0.28 -12.79 6.73
C ASP A 249 1.47 -13.77 6.86
N ASN A 250 2.64 -13.25 7.19
CA ASN A 250 3.87 -14.04 7.36
C ASN A 250 4.31 -14.83 6.10
N THR A 251 3.86 -14.41 4.92
CA THR A 251 4.38 -14.93 3.64
C THR A 251 5.84 -14.53 3.43
N VAL A 252 6.21 -13.34 3.93
CA VAL A 252 7.59 -12.85 4.06
C VAL A 252 7.79 -12.28 5.46
N ASP A 253 9.02 -12.28 5.94
CA ASP A 253 9.36 -11.90 7.31
C ASP A 253 9.50 -10.38 7.47
N PHE A 254 9.96 -9.70 6.40
CA PHE A 254 10.05 -8.24 6.40
C PHE A 254 9.97 -7.65 4.98
N PHE A 255 9.66 -6.38 4.93
CA PHE A 255 9.72 -5.53 3.75
C PHE A 255 10.60 -4.33 4.04
N ILE A 256 11.47 -3.98 3.09
CA ILE A 256 12.28 -2.78 3.19
C ILE A 256 12.14 -1.95 1.92
N ARG A 257 11.89 -0.65 2.09
CA ARG A 257 11.87 0.35 1.03
C ARG A 257 12.97 1.36 1.26
N ILE A 258 13.91 1.43 0.33
CA ILE A 258 15.01 2.41 0.34
C ILE A 258 14.78 3.35 -0.84
N PRO A 259 14.24 4.55 -0.63
CA PRO A 259 13.99 5.50 -1.71
C PRO A 259 15.29 6.16 -2.16
N TYR A 260 15.48 6.29 -3.47
CA TYR A 260 16.66 6.95 -4.05
C TYR A 260 16.45 8.44 -4.35
N SER A 261 15.25 8.85 -4.66
CA SER A 261 14.92 10.23 -5.07
C SER A 261 13.41 10.49 -4.93
N PRO A 262 12.97 11.74 -4.70
CA PRO A 262 11.55 12.03 -4.62
C PRO A 262 10.81 11.66 -5.92
N PRO A 263 9.66 11.02 -5.83
CA PRO A 263 8.43 11.71 -5.57
C PRO A 263 7.98 11.53 -4.11
N ARG A 264 7.12 12.43 -3.63
CA ARG A 264 6.50 12.36 -2.30
C ARG A 264 5.76 11.03 -2.16
N ALA A 265 5.90 10.39 -1.00
CA ALA A 265 5.18 9.17 -0.70
C ALA A 265 3.75 9.52 -0.26
N HIS A 266 2.75 9.10 -1.03
CA HIS A 266 1.35 9.32 -0.68
C HIS A 266 0.88 8.38 0.43
N TYR A 267 -0.05 8.83 1.27
CA TYR A 267 -0.63 7.99 2.32
C TYR A 267 -1.31 6.75 1.74
N ARG A 268 -2.03 6.89 0.62
CA ARG A 268 -2.72 5.77 -0.04
C ARG A 268 -1.78 4.62 -0.42
N ASP A 269 -0.48 4.90 -0.67
CA ASP A 269 0.52 3.90 -1.07
C ASP A 269 1.12 3.15 0.15
N HIS A 270 0.90 3.65 1.36
CA HIS A 270 1.58 3.13 2.56
C HIS A 270 0.65 2.90 3.74
N ALA A 271 -0.23 3.84 4.08
CA ALA A 271 -1.01 3.79 5.30
C ALA A 271 -1.91 2.55 5.41
N PRO A 272 -2.57 2.07 4.33
CA PRO A 272 -3.35 0.85 4.40
C PRO A 272 -2.50 -0.35 4.83
N GLY A 273 -1.32 -0.52 4.22
CA GLY A 273 -0.43 -1.63 4.50
C GLY A 273 0.21 -1.56 5.89
N VAL A 274 0.61 -0.34 6.31
CA VAL A 274 1.15 -0.10 7.67
C VAL A 274 0.13 -0.52 8.72
N PHE A 275 -1.09 -0.04 8.59
CA PHE A 275 -2.17 -0.34 9.54
C PHE A 275 -2.44 -1.86 9.66
N LEU A 276 -2.47 -2.59 8.52
CA LEU A 276 -2.69 -4.04 8.54
C LEU A 276 -1.56 -4.79 9.27
N ILE A 277 -0.30 -4.36 9.10
CA ILE A 277 0.83 -5.00 9.82
C ILE A 277 0.74 -4.72 11.31
N GLU A 278 0.44 -3.49 11.71
CA GLU A 278 0.32 -3.13 13.12
C GLU A 278 -0.84 -3.88 13.80
N GLU A 279 -1.99 -4.00 13.14
CA GLU A 279 -3.12 -4.80 13.65
C GLU A 279 -2.83 -6.31 13.66
N ALA A 280 -1.91 -6.79 12.82
CA ALA A 280 -1.43 -8.17 12.88
C ALA A 280 -0.44 -8.43 14.03
N GLY A 281 0.07 -7.38 14.69
CA GLY A 281 1.07 -7.46 15.75
C GLY A 281 2.51 -7.26 15.27
N GLY A 282 2.72 -6.85 14.01
CA GLY A 282 4.02 -6.48 13.46
C GLY A 282 4.37 -5.01 13.70
N LEU A 283 5.51 -4.57 13.15
CA LEU A 283 6.01 -3.21 13.28
C LEU A 283 6.34 -2.59 11.93
N VAL A 284 6.06 -1.28 11.82
CA VAL A 284 6.49 -0.48 10.66
C VAL A 284 7.08 0.85 11.14
N THR A 285 8.34 1.12 10.75
CA THR A 285 9.05 2.33 11.17
C THR A 285 9.88 2.94 10.03
N ASP A 286 10.35 4.16 10.27
CA ASP A 286 11.47 4.73 9.53
C ASP A 286 12.81 4.10 9.98
N ILE A 287 13.92 4.55 9.37
CA ILE A 287 15.28 4.08 9.72
C ILE A 287 15.69 4.39 11.15
N SER A 288 15.06 5.37 11.79
CA SER A 288 15.34 5.77 13.17
C SER A 288 14.49 5.00 14.19
N GLY A 289 13.65 4.08 13.73
CA GLY A 289 12.73 3.33 14.57
C GLY A 289 11.46 4.10 14.96
N ASN A 290 11.20 5.25 14.32
CA ASN A 290 9.98 6.03 14.60
C ASN A 290 8.82 5.54 13.72
N PRO A 291 7.57 5.52 14.23
CA PRO A 291 6.39 5.30 13.43
C PRO A 291 6.30 6.29 12.26
N LEU A 292 5.67 5.89 11.16
CA LEU A 292 5.47 6.77 10.02
C LEU A 292 4.42 7.85 10.36
N PRO A 293 4.72 9.15 10.10
CA PRO A 293 3.83 10.25 10.48
C PRO A 293 2.68 10.42 9.47
N PHE A 294 1.48 9.93 9.78
CA PHE A 294 0.27 10.15 8.97
C PHE A 294 -0.53 11.36 9.47
N SER A 295 0.14 12.51 9.69
CA SER A 295 -0.47 13.72 10.24
C SER A 295 -0.54 14.90 9.26
N ASN A 296 -0.01 14.75 8.03
CA ASN A 296 -0.01 15.81 7.03
C ASN A 296 -1.37 15.91 6.34
N PRO A 297 -2.05 17.10 6.36
CA PRO A 297 -3.36 17.29 5.74
C PRO A 297 -3.35 17.12 4.21
N ASN A 298 -2.18 17.22 3.56
CA ASN A 298 -2.05 16.97 2.12
C ASN A 298 -1.88 15.48 1.78
N LEU A 299 -1.97 14.59 2.75
CA LEU A 299 -1.89 13.14 2.61
C LEU A 299 -0.57 12.62 2.00
N TYR A 300 0.53 13.29 2.34
CA TYR A 300 1.89 12.89 1.99
C TYR A 300 2.75 12.69 3.23
N LEU A 301 3.65 11.73 3.17
CA LEU A 301 4.76 11.67 4.12
C LEU A 301 5.72 12.84 3.84
N ASP A 302 6.02 13.65 4.85
CA ASP A 302 6.83 14.87 4.71
C ASP A 302 8.26 14.63 4.24
N ARG A 303 8.75 13.43 4.46
CA ARG A 303 10.06 12.96 4.02
C ARG A 303 9.86 11.68 3.23
N HIS A 304 10.88 11.29 2.46
CA HIS A 304 10.93 9.97 1.83
C HIS A 304 11.60 9.01 2.81
N PRO A 305 10.87 8.46 3.78
CA PRO A 305 11.50 7.60 4.76
C PRO A 305 11.95 6.32 4.09
N LEU A 306 13.11 5.82 4.50
CA LEU A 306 13.31 4.40 4.45
C LEU A 306 12.20 3.78 5.29
N ILE A 307 11.51 2.78 4.75
CA ILE A 307 10.44 2.08 5.46
C ILE A 307 10.92 0.66 5.73
N LEU A 308 10.92 0.28 6.99
CA LEU A 308 11.08 -1.09 7.44
C LEU A 308 9.76 -1.56 8.03
N ALA A 309 9.25 -2.66 7.50
CA ALA A 309 8.09 -3.37 8.01
C ALA A 309 8.50 -4.81 8.33
N SER A 310 8.14 -5.33 9.47
CA SER A 310 8.51 -6.69 9.90
C SER A 310 7.44 -7.37 10.73
N ALA A 311 7.47 -8.70 10.71
CA ALA A 311 6.50 -9.53 11.39
C ALA A 311 6.72 -9.58 12.91
N ASN A 312 7.94 -9.30 13.42
CA ASN A 312 8.21 -9.32 14.86
C ASN A 312 9.26 -8.28 15.28
N GLU A 313 9.24 -7.93 16.56
CA GLU A 313 10.05 -6.90 17.17
C GLU A 313 11.56 -7.23 17.19
N GLN A 314 11.91 -8.46 17.49
CA GLN A 314 13.33 -8.87 17.56
C GLN A 314 14.00 -8.76 16.20
N MET A 315 13.32 -9.20 15.14
CA MET A 315 13.81 -9.08 13.77
C MET A 315 13.91 -7.59 13.38
N HIS A 316 12.89 -6.80 13.69
CA HIS A 316 12.86 -5.37 13.41
C HIS A 316 14.06 -4.65 14.01
N SER A 317 14.29 -4.84 15.30
CA SER A 317 15.43 -4.25 16.04
C SER A 317 16.77 -4.69 15.46
N THR A 318 16.93 -5.97 15.14
CA THR A 318 18.18 -6.50 14.54
C THR A 318 18.46 -5.87 13.17
N ILE A 319 17.44 -5.66 12.35
CA ILE A 319 17.59 -5.00 11.04
C ILE A 319 17.99 -3.55 11.22
N LEU A 320 17.31 -2.80 12.11
CA LEU A 320 17.62 -1.40 12.40
C LEU A 320 19.05 -1.23 12.92
N GLU A 321 19.48 -2.06 13.88
CA GLU A 321 20.85 -2.04 14.37
C GLU A 321 21.88 -2.31 13.27
N THR A 322 21.59 -3.26 12.38
CA THR A 322 22.48 -3.59 11.26
C THR A 322 22.57 -2.42 10.28
N LEU A 323 21.45 -1.78 9.94
CA LEU A 323 21.41 -0.58 9.11
C LEU A 323 22.21 0.57 9.75
N TYR A 324 22.05 0.78 11.05
CA TYR A 324 22.79 1.79 11.79
C TYR A 324 24.31 1.54 11.73
N LYS A 325 24.76 0.31 11.98
CA LYS A 325 26.18 -0.09 11.91
C LYS A 325 26.76 0.14 10.51
N LEU A 326 26.04 -0.28 9.46
CA LEU A 326 26.46 -0.10 8.07
C LEU A 326 26.57 1.38 7.70
N ARG A 327 25.61 2.22 8.11
CA ARG A 327 25.64 3.66 7.91
C ARG A 327 26.85 4.30 8.59
N HIS A 328 27.11 3.94 9.84
CA HIS A 328 28.23 4.49 10.62
C HIS A 328 29.59 4.12 10.01
N GLN A 329 29.76 2.87 9.57
CA GLN A 329 30.96 2.42 8.88
C GLN A 329 31.17 3.14 7.56
N ALA A 330 30.11 3.36 6.78
CA ALA A 330 30.18 4.15 5.55
C ALA A 330 30.63 5.58 5.80
N THR A 331 30.11 6.24 6.83
CA THR A 331 30.49 7.61 7.21
C THR A 331 31.95 7.69 7.68
N GLN A 332 32.40 6.75 8.50
CA GLN A 332 33.80 6.70 8.95
C GLN A 332 34.79 6.45 7.81
N ASN A 333 34.46 5.61 6.86
CA ASN A 333 35.29 5.34 5.68
C ASN A 333 35.31 6.50 4.68
N MET A 334 34.34 7.42 4.73
CA MET A 334 34.28 8.61 3.87
C MET A 334 35.10 9.79 4.43
N LEU A 335 35.27 9.90 5.75
CA LEU A 335 36.02 10.99 6.39
C LEU A 335 37.48 11.10 5.91
N PRO A 336 38.24 10.02 5.68
CA PRO A 336 39.58 10.09 5.12
C PRO A 336 39.62 10.39 3.61
N LEU A 337 38.53 10.12 2.88
CA LEU A 337 38.45 10.25 1.43
C LEU A 337 38.02 11.65 0.96
N ALA A 338 37.37 12.41 1.82
CA ALA A 338 36.95 13.80 1.52
C ALA A 338 38.14 14.74 1.30
N THR A 339 39.35 14.36 1.74
CA THR A 339 40.60 15.12 1.51
C THR A 339 41.29 14.81 0.18
N HIS A 340 40.82 13.79 -0.61
CA HIS A 340 41.61 13.32 -1.78
C HIS A 340 40.83 12.90 -3.03
N ILE A 341 39.55 13.23 -3.24
CA ILE A 341 38.82 12.70 -4.39
C ILE A 341 38.14 13.74 -5.29
N SER A 342 38.52 13.68 -6.55
CA SER A 342 37.90 14.31 -7.72
C SER A 342 36.55 13.62 -8.07
N ALA A 343 35.69 14.38 -8.78
CA ALA A 343 34.27 14.16 -9.06
C ALA A 343 33.79 12.77 -9.59
N THR A 344 34.68 11.85 -9.91
CA THR A 344 34.31 10.57 -10.59
C THR A 344 33.85 9.47 -9.62
N LYS A 345 34.13 9.55 -8.33
CA LYS A 345 33.73 8.54 -7.31
C LYS A 345 32.43 8.85 -6.57
N HIS A 346 31.84 10.01 -6.78
CA HIS A 346 30.56 10.38 -6.15
C HIS A 346 29.38 9.43 -6.49
N LYS A 347 29.40 8.76 -7.63
CA LYS A 347 28.32 7.87 -8.07
C LYS A 347 28.21 6.54 -7.30
N GLN A 348 29.31 6.06 -6.73
CA GLN A 348 29.26 4.79 -5.96
C GLN A 348 28.91 4.99 -4.48
N LEU A 349 29.10 6.18 -3.95
CA LEU A 349 28.90 6.49 -2.54
C LEU A 349 27.49 7.03 -2.23
N SER A 350 26.78 7.58 -3.22
CA SER A 350 25.39 8.00 -3.05
C SER A 350 24.41 6.83 -2.78
N ALA A 351 24.82 5.59 -3.07
CA ALA A 351 24.02 4.40 -2.76
C ALA A 351 23.98 4.05 -1.26
N LEU A 352 24.89 4.64 -0.46
CA LEU A 352 24.99 4.44 0.99
C LEU A 352 24.58 5.67 1.81
N GLN A 353 24.10 6.74 1.17
CA GLN A 353 23.43 7.84 1.83
C GLN A 353 21.99 7.43 2.18
N LEU A 354 21.88 6.51 3.13
CA LEU A 354 20.65 6.13 3.82
C LEU A 354 20.25 7.22 4.82
#